data_a27c136f9e72e325d67443ca6971716b
#
_entry.id   a27c136f9e72e325d67443ca6971716b
#
_cell.length_a   1.000
_cell.length_b   1.000
_cell.length_c   1.000
_cell.angle_alpha   90.00
_cell.angle_beta   90.00
_cell.angle_gamma   90.00
#
_symmetry.space_group_name_H-M   'P 1'
#
loop_
_entity.id
_entity.type
_entity.pdbx_description
1 polymer ?
#
loop_
_entity_poly.entity_id
_entity_poly.type
_entity_poly.pdbx_seq_one_letter_code
_entity_poly.pdbx_strand_id
1 'polypeptide(L)'
;DNKIAIFSYYFFRLLQRAKDVTIVYNTSTDGINRGTMSRFLLQLMVEYNQPIPLYALQCGQEQQTLAINKVEKEAVVMKHINNLKSISPTAINTYIRCKLQYFYKYIACIKEPDSIDDDKIDNRLFGNIFHKAAEIIYNKYLPHKIIDKSDIDKILSQGDESIASAVNEAFNIELFQRPEGTTKPPILNGLQLINREVIERYLKTLLKTDRDLTPFQIIGHEIDVKKKLQINGKTINIEGRIDRIDKINIGDSHESLRVVDYKTGYNATLNVADIKQIFEAKHNQKKHFDYLLQTILYSLIEAQEDNVHNPKGLPVKPALLFIQRA
;
A
#
# COMPACT_ATOMS: atom_id res chain seq x y z
N ASP A 1 -10.87 18.37 23.19
CA ASP A 1 -11.50 17.60 24.27
C ASP A 1 -13.02 17.67 24.33
N ASN A 2 -13.67 18.47 23.48
CA ASN A 2 -15.13 18.51 23.41
C ASN A 2 -15.77 17.17 22.99
N LYS A 3 -15.13 16.39 22.13
CA LYS A 3 -15.65 15.06 21.73
C LYS A 3 -15.83 14.14 22.92
N ILE A 4 -14.86 14.12 23.82
CA ILE A 4 -14.88 13.24 24.99
C ILE A 4 -16.02 13.61 25.93
N ALA A 5 -16.23 14.90 26.16
CA ALA A 5 -17.33 15.39 26.99
C ALA A 5 -18.70 15.03 26.38
N ILE A 6 -18.83 15.14 25.06
CA ILE A 6 -20.04 14.77 24.33
C ILE A 6 -20.31 13.25 24.45
N PHE A 7 -19.30 12.40 24.22
CA PHE A 7 -19.47 10.95 24.36
C PHE A 7 -19.77 10.54 25.80
N SER A 8 -19.12 11.16 26.79
CA SER A 8 -19.43 10.95 28.20
C SER A 8 -20.88 11.29 28.49
N TYR A 9 -21.34 12.47 28.05
CA TYR A 9 -22.71 12.90 28.21
C TYR A 9 -23.70 11.88 27.60
N TYR A 10 -23.50 11.43 26.39
CA TYR A 10 -24.37 10.44 25.76
C TYR A 10 -24.34 9.09 26.46
N PHE A 11 -23.17 8.61 26.88
CA PHE A 11 -23.05 7.38 27.63
C PHE A 11 -23.87 7.40 28.91
N PHE A 12 -23.68 8.40 29.79
CA PHE A 12 -24.40 8.51 31.01
C PHE A 12 -25.89 8.81 30.81
N ARG A 13 -26.24 9.56 29.76
CA ARG A 13 -27.61 9.84 29.39
C ARG A 13 -28.41 8.58 28.98
N LEU A 14 -27.78 7.64 28.28
CA LEU A 14 -28.39 6.35 27.96
C LEU A 14 -28.70 5.54 29.22
N LEU A 15 -27.84 5.56 30.22
CA LEU A 15 -28.03 4.80 31.45
C LEU A 15 -29.18 5.32 32.31
N GLN A 16 -29.42 6.65 32.35
CA GLN A 16 -30.33 7.28 33.27
C GLN A 16 -31.80 6.83 33.21
N ARG A 17 -32.26 6.32 32.07
CA ARG A 17 -33.66 5.93 31.85
C ARG A 17 -33.84 4.43 31.61
N ALA A 18 -32.77 3.68 31.63
CA ALA A 18 -32.81 2.25 31.41
C ALA A 18 -33.19 1.50 32.72
N LYS A 19 -34.04 0.52 32.65
CA LYS A 19 -34.34 -0.38 33.78
C LYS A 19 -33.26 -1.42 33.97
N ASP A 20 -32.81 -2.01 32.84
CA ASP A 20 -31.77 -3.02 32.79
C ASP A 20 -30.71 -2.58 31.79
N VAL A 21 -29.45 -2.68 32.19
CA VAL A 21 -28.30 -2.29 31.34
C VAL A 21 -27.33 -3.43 31.28
N THR A 22 -27.00 -3.88 30.08
CA THR A 22 -25.94 -4.84 29.84
C THR A 22 -24.90 -4.21 28.95
N ILE A 23 -23.66 -4.14 29.42
CA ILE A 23 -22.55 -3.60 28.66
C ILE A 23 -21.62 -4.75 28.26
N VAL A 24 -21.39 -4.89 26.96
CA VAL A 24 -20.52 -5.92 26.41
C VAL A 24 -19.26 -5.27 25.85
N TYR A 25 -18.10 -5.81 26.18
CA TYR A 25 -16.84 -5.33 25.63
C TYR A 25 -15.90 -6.53 25.39
N ASN A 26 -14.97 -6.36 24.44
CA ASN A 26 -14.02 -7.40 24.07
C ASN A 26 -12.75 -7.28 24.92
N THR A 27 -12.30 -8.37 25.54
CA THR A 27 -11.04 -8.45 26.30
C THR A 27 -9.95 -9.19 25.52
N SER A 28 -10.27 -9.75 24.34
CA SER A 28 -9.29 -10.48 23.55
C SER A 28 -8.25 -9.52 22.97
N THR A 29 -7.03 -10.02 22.83
CA THR A 29 -5.95 -9.33 22.14
C THR A 29 -5.89 -9.83 20.71
N ASP A 30 -6.14 -8.94 19.75
CA ASP A 30 -5.93 -9.22 18.34
C ASP A 30 -4.71 -8.42 17.87
N GLY A 31 -3.56 -9.08 17.85
CA GLY A 31 -2.29 -8.45 17.49
C GLY A 31 -1.88 -7.29 18.41
N ILE A 32 -1.80 -6.09 17.87
CA ILE A 32 -1.40 -4.86 18.60
C ILE A 32 -2.56 -4.25 19.38
N ASN A 33 -3.81 -4.55 18.99
CA ASN A 33 -4.99 -4.00 19.64
C ASN A 33 -5.41 -4.87 20.81
N ARG A 34 -5.21 -4.36 22.02
CA ARG A 34 -5.79 -4.96 23.23
C ARG A 34 -7.20 -4.40 23.43
N GLY A 35 -8.19 -5.28 23.47
CA GLY A 35 -9.51 -4.89 23.94
C GLY A 35 -9.41 -4.37 25.37
N THR A 36 -9.65 -3.10 25.57
CA THR A 36 -9.62 -2.47 26.90
C THR A 36 -11.00 -1.98 27.26
N MET A 37 -11.32 -2.04 28.56
CA MET A 37 -12.55 -1.48 29.07
C MET A 37 -12.59 0.04 28.83
N SER A 38 -13.74 0.53 28.37
CA SER A 38 -13.93 1.98 28.20
C SER A 38 -13.71 2.71 29.52
N ARG A 39 -13.05 3.86 29.48
CA ARG A 39 -12.86 4.73 30.66
C ARG A 39 -14.19 5.16 31.31
N PHE A 40 -15.25 5.31 30.51
CA PHE A 40 -16.58 5.65 31.06
C PHE A 40 -17.15 4.50 31.89
N LEU A 41 -16.89 3.27 31.47
CA LEU A 41 -17.28 2.09 32.23
C LEU A 41 -16.44 1.94 33.50
N LEU A 42 -15.13 2.18 33.43
CA LEU A 42 -14.25 2.23 34.61
C LEU A 42 -14.69 3.30 35.60
N GLN A 43 -15.03 4.49 35.11
CA GLN A 43 -15.56 5.56 35.94
C GLN A 43 -16.86 5.16 36.60
N LEU A 44 -17.79 4.56 35.85
CA LEU A 44 -19.04 4.04 36.38
C LEU A 44 -18.81 3.00 37.49
N MET A 45 -17.85 2.08 37.32
CA MET A 45 -17.53 1.05 38.33
C MET A 45 -16.94 1.65 39.61
N VAL A 46 -16.23 2.78 39.51
CA VAL A 46 -15.63 3.45 40.68
C VAL A 46 -16.67 4.34 41.41
N GLU A 47 -17.51 5.03 40.67
CA GLU A 47 -18.45 6.02 41.23
C GLU A 47 -19.80 5.41 41.64
N TYR A 48 -20.14 4.24 41.10
CA TYR A 48 -21.42 3.59 41.43
C TYR A 48 -21.31 2.80 42.74
N ASN A 49 -22.15 3.15 43.72
CA ASN A 49 -22.07 2.60 45.08
C ASN A 49 -22.56 1.15 45.23
N GLN A 50 -23.02 0.50 44.16
CA GLN A 50 -23.45 -0.88 44.18
C GLN A 50 -22.56 -1.74 43.28
N PRO A 51 -22.33 -3.04 43.64
CA PRO A 51 -21.49 -3.90 42.82
C PRO A 51 -22.13 -4.19 41.46
N ILE A 52 -21.39 -3.93 40.40
CA ILE A 52 -21.78 -4.27 39.02
C ILE A 52 -21.28 -5.70 38.76
N PRO A 53 -22.18 -6.67 38.50
CA PRO A 53 -21.78 -8.04 38.23
C PRO A 53 -21.00 -8.11 36.91
N LEU A 54 -19.86 -8.80 36.92
CA LEU A 54 -19.02 -9.05 35.75
C LEU A 54 -19.15 -10.51 35.33
N TYR A 55 -19.51 -10.74 34.09
CA TYR A 55 -19.60 -12.07 33.50
C TYR A 55 -18.58 -12.21 32.36
N ALA A 56 -17.78 -13.26 32.40
CA ALA A 56 -16.94 -13.63 31.28
C ALA A 56 -17.72 -14.54 30.33
N LEU A 57 -18.07 -14.04 29.15
CA LEU A 57 -18.63 -14.88 28.10
C LEU A 57 -17.47 -15.53 27.35
N GLN A 58 -17.27 -16.82 27.55
CA GLN A 58 -16.40 -17.63 26.71
C GLN A 58 -17.29 -18.28 25.65
N CYS A 59 -17.13 -17.88 24.39
CA CYS A 59 -17.66 -18.71 23.32
C CYS A 59 -16.92 -20.04 23.37
N GLY A 60 -17.62 -21.11 23.73
CA GLY A 60 -17.11 -22.47 23.56
C GLY A 60 -16.79 -22.63 22.07
N GLN A 61 -15.55 -22.55 21.72
CA GLN A 61 -15.12 -22.96 20.40
C GLN A 61 -15.19 -24.48 20.36
N GLU A 62 -16.30 -25.03 19.89
CA GLU A 62 -16.15 -26.21 19.08
C GLU A 62 -15.18 -25.84 17.99
N GLN A 63 -14.02 -26.49 17.95
CA GLN A 63 -13.16 -26.47 16.78
C GLN A 63 -13.97 -27.10 15.64
N GLN A 64 -14.81 -26.30 15.01
CA GLN A 64 -15.32 -26.65 13.70
C GLN A 64 -14.06 -26.74 12.84
N THR A 65 -13.69 -27.96 12.49
CA THR A 65 -12.78 -28.20 11.39
C THR A 65 -13.31 -27.36 10.26
N LEU A 66 -12.59 -26.28 9.95
CA LEU A 66 -12.94 -25.37 8.87
C LEU A 66 -13.14 -26.25 7.64
N ALA A 67 -14.38 -26.45 7.24
CA ALA A 67 -14.68 -27.15 6.01
C ALA A 67 -13.90 -26.40 4.90
N ILE A 68 -13.05 -27.12 4.19
CA ILE A 68 -12.32 -26.53 3.07
C ILE A 68 -13.39 -26.13 2.05
N ASN A 69 -13.72 -24.84 2.01
CA ASN A 69 -14.68 -24.33 1.05
C ASN A 69 -14.11 -24.51 -0.36
N LYS A 70 -14.66 -25.49 -1.07
CA LYS A 70 -14.34 -25.72 -2.48
C LYS A 70 -15.37 -24.97 -3.31
N VAL A 71 -14.91 -24.15 -4.23
CA VAL A 71 -15.76 -23.53 -5.23
C VAL A 71 -15.63 -24.34 -6.52
N GLU A 72 -16.73 -24.97 -6.94
CA GLU A 72 -16.75 -25.72 -8.19
C GLU A 72 -16.70 -24.77 -9.38
N LYS A 73 -16.03 -25.21 -10.46
CA LYS A 73 -15.94 -24.44 -11.70
C LYS A 73 -17.21 -24.64 -12.54
N GLU A 74 -18.31 -24.16 -12.00
CA GLU A 74 -19.58 -24.16 -12.73
C GLU A 74 -19.54 -23.29 -13.98
N ALA A 75 -20.53 -23.43 -14.87
CA ALA A 75 -20.61 -22.71 -16.13
C ALA A 75 -20.51 -21.18 -15.96
N VAL A 76 -21.10 -20.62 -14.90
CA VAL A 76 -21.05 -19.19 -14.58
C VAL A 76 -19.64 -18.75 -14.24
N VAL A 77 -18.93 -19.49 -13.40
CA VAL A 77 -17.53 -19.20 -13.02
C VAL A 77 -16.63 -19.31 -14.24
N MET A 78 -16.81 -20.35 -15.06
CA MET A 78 -16.04 -20.52 -16.30
C MET A 78 -16.31 -19.43 -17.32
N LYS A 79 -17.55 -18.92 -17.43
CA LYS A 79 -17.88 -17.78 -18.25
C LYS A 79 -17.11 -16.53 -17.82
N HIS A 80 -17.03 -16.24 -16.52
CA HIS A 80 -16.24 -15.14 -15.99
C HIS A 80 -14.74 -15.29 -16.29
N ILE A 81 -14.17 -16.45 -16.03
CA ILE A 81 -12.75 -16.75 -16.30
C ILE A 81 -12.45 -16.61 -17.81
N ASN A 82 -13.33 -17.09 -18.67
CA ASN A 82 -13.15 -17.01 -20.11
C ASN A 82 -13.29 -15.57 -20.65
N ASN A 83 -14.00 -14.72 -19.95
CA ASN A 83 -14.23 -13.32 -20.33
C ASN A 83 -13.21 -12.36 -19.69
N LEU A 84 -12.22 -12.85 -18.91
CA LEU A 84 -11.13 -12.03 -18.38
C LEU A 84 -10.36 -11.39 -19.54
N LYS A 85 -10.41 -10.07 -19.62
CA LYS A 85 -9.70 -9.27 -20.63
C LYS A 85 -8.32 -8.85 -20.20
N SER A 86 -8.13 -8.70 -18.89
CA SER A 86 -6.87 -8.27 -18.29
C SER A 86 -6.63 -8.89 -16.93
N ILE A 87 -5.37 -8.96 -16.54
CA ILE A 87 -4.91 -9.45 -15.24
C ILE A 87 -3.76 -8.57 -14.73
N SER A 88 -3.81 -8.18 -13.46
CA SER A 88 -2.72 -7.43 -12.84
C SER A 88 -1.71 -8.36 -12.14
N PRO A 89 -0.45 -7.94 -11.93
CA PRO A 89 0.51 -8.67 -11.11
C PRO A 89 -0.01 -8.96 -9.70
N THR A 90 -0.74 -8.02 -9.10
CA THR A 90 -1.39 -8.20 -7.80
C THR A 90 -2.45 -9.31 -7.83
N ALA A 91 -3.21 -9.42 -8.92
CA ALA A 91 -4.19 -10.49 -9.08
C ALA A 91 -3.49 -11.87 -9.22
N ILE A 92 -2.39 -11.94 -9.98
CA ILE A 92 -1.56 -13.15 -10.10
C ILE A 92 -1.02 -13.54 -8.72
N ASN A 93 -0.45 -12.61 -7.97
CA ASN A 93 0.05 -12.84 -6.61
C ASN A 93 -1.05 -13.34 -5.67
N THR A 94 -2.25 -12.75 -5.75
CA THR A 94 -3.40 -13.22 -4.96
C THR A 94 -3.77 -14.66 -5.32
N TYR A 95 -3.76 -15.02 -6.60
CA TYR A 95 -4.03 -16.39 -7.04
C TYR A 95 -2.98 -17.39 -6.53
N ILE A 96 -1.69 -17.04 -6.61
CA ILE A 96 -0.59 -17.86 -6.10
C ILE A 96 -0.74 -18.06 -4.60
N ARG A 97 -1.05 -17.01 -3.86
CA ARG A 97 -1.19 -17.03 -2.41
C ARG A 97 -2.39 -17.84 -1.94
N CYS A 98 -3.56 -17.56 -2.51
CA CYS A 98 -4.82 -18.20 -2.16
C CYS A 98 -5.82 -18.14 -3.31
N LYS A 99 -6.09 -19.29 -3.94
CA LYS A 99 -7.05 -19.38 -5.05
C LYS A 99 -8.48 -18.98 -4.66
N LEU A 100 -8.86 -19.24 -3.41
CA LEU A 100 -10.18 -18.88 -2.89
C LEU A 100 -10.31 -17.36 -2.71
N GLN A 101 -9.26 -16.69 -2.19
CA GLN A 101 -9.21 -15.23 -2.10
C GLN A 101 -9.28 -14.58 -3.48
N TYR A 102 -8.56 -15.15 -4.47
CA TYR A 102 -8.65 -14.70 -5.85
C TYR A 102 -10.08 -14.82 -6.40
N PHE A 103 -10.73 -15.95 -6.15
CA PHE A 103 -12.12 -16.15 -6.56
C PHE A 103 -13.03 -15.06 -5.99
N TYR A 104 -13.02 -14.86 -4.67
CA TYR A 104 -13.90 -13.86 -4.05
C TYR A 104 -13.61 -12.44 -4.55
N LYS A 105 -12.35 -12.08 -4.66
CA LYS A 105 -11.95 -10.72 -5.00
C LYS A 105 -12.13 -10.37 -6.48
N TYR A 106 -11.74 -11.29 -7.39
CA TYR A 106 -11.66 -10.99 -8.83
C TYR A 106 -12.75 -11.67 -9.69
N ILE A 107 -13.33 -12.78 -9.23
CA ILE A 107 -14.40 -13.47 -9.95
C ILE A 107 -15.77 -13.12 -9.38
N ALA A 108 -15.94 -13.22 -8.08
CA ALA A 108 -17.19 -12.85 -7.39
C ALA A 108 -17.28 -11.35 -7.10
N CYS A 109 -16.19 -10.59 -7.28
CA CYS A 109 -16.12 -9.13 -7.08
C CYS A 109 -16.62 -8.67 -5.71
N ILE A 110 -16.37 -9.48 -4.67
CA ILE A 110 -16.71 -9.12 -3.29
C ILE A 110 -15.72 -8.08 -2.81
N LYS A 111 -16.23 -6.93 -2.41
CA LYS A 111 -15.42 -5.87 -1.80
C LYS A 111 -15.39 -6.02 -0.30
N GLU A 112 -14.20 -5.93 0.28
CA GLU A 112 -14.09 -5.77 1.73
C GLU A 112 -14.68 -4.40 2.11
N PRO A 113 -15.47 -4.32 3.20
CA PRO A 113 -15.97 -3.04 3.67
C PRO A 113 -14.78 -2.15 4.05
N ASP A 114 -14.83 -0.89 3.63
CA ASP A 114 -13.84 0.09 4.06
C ASP A 114 -13.89 0.22 5.57
N SER A 115 -12.75 0.21 6.23
CA SER A 115 -12.68 0.43 7.67
C SER A 115 -13.17 1.85 7.98
N ILE A 116 -14.18 1.97 8.83
CA ILE A 116 -14.86 3.25 9.19
C ILE A 116 -13.94 4.18 10.02
N ASP A 117 -12.68 3.85 10.20
CA ASP A 117 -11.72 4.69 10.94
C ASP A 117 -11.15 5.79 10.00
N ASP A 118 -11.97 6.78 9.69
CA ASP A 118 -11.61 7.95 8.84
C ASP A 118 -10.38 8.74 9.36
N ASP A 119 -9.97 8.51 10.60
CA ASP A 119 -8.87 9.23 11.26
C ASP A 119 -7.51 8.52 11.14
N LYS A 120 -7.46 7.25 10.68
CA LYS A 120 -6.22 6.46 10.61
C LYS A 120 -5.69 6.35 9.19
N ILE A 121 -4.41 6.60 9.04
CA ILE A 121 -3.68 6.29 7.83
C ILE A 121 -3.24 4.82 7.92
N ASP A 122 -3.84 3.96 7.11
CA ASP A 122 -3.41 2.58 6.97
C ASP A 122 -2.11 2.46 6.14
N ASN A 123 -1.54 1.27 6.07
CA ASN A 123 -0.30 1.04 5.35
C ASN A 123 -0.42 1.32 3.84
N ARG A 124 -1.60 1.12 3.26
CA ARG A 124 -1.87 1.37 1.85
C ARG A 124 -1.91 2.87 1.55
N LEU A 125 -2.68 3.62 2.34
CA LEU A 125 -2.78 5.07 2.20
C LEU A 125 -1.43 5.75 2.47
N PHE A 126 -0.68 5.25 3.47
CA PHE A 126 0.70 5.70 3.73
C PHE A 126 1.60 5.53 2.49
N GLY A 127 1.53 4.36 1.85
CA GLY A 127 2.24 4.10 0.61
C GLY A 127 1.84 5.05 -0.51
N ASN A 128 0.53 5.23 -0.73
CA ASN A 128 0.02 6.13 -1.77
C ASN A 128 0.51 7.57 -1.57
N ILE A 129 0.44 8.09 -0.33
CA ILE A 129 0.93 9.45 -0.01
C ILE A 129 2.44 9.56 -0.30
N PHE A 130 3.23 8.54 0.07
CA PHE A 130 4.66 8.53 -0.22
C PHE A 130 4.95 8.54 -1.72
N HIS A 131 4.30 7.67 -2.51
CA HIS A 131 4.45 7.60 -3.96
C HIS A 131 4.07 8.94 -4.63
N LYS A 132 2.92 9.51 -4.24
CA LYS A 132 2.47 10.80 -4.77
C LYS A 132 3.43 11.94 -4.41
N ALA A 133 3.95 11.97 -3.19
CA ALA A 133 4.93 12.97 -2.79
C ALA A 133 6.26 12.83 -3.55
N ALA A 134 6.73 11.61 -3.80
CA ALA A 134 7.91 11.35 -4.63
C ALA A 134 7.67 11.83 -6.08
N GLU A 135 6.54 11.48 -6.68
CA GLU A 135 6.14 11.97 -8.01
C GLU A 135 6.16 13.51 -8.09
N ILE A 136 5.57 14.19 -7.11
CA ILE A 136 5.52 15.66 -7.06
C ILE A 136 6.94 16.25 -7.00
N ILE A 137 7.83 15.69 -6.17
CA ILE A 137 9.22 16.16 -6.07
C ILE A 137 9.93 16.06 -7.41
N TYR A 138 9.89 14.89 -8.05
CA TYR A 138 10.61 14.69 -9.30
C TYR A 138 10.03 15.51 -10.44
N ASN A 139 8.71 15.60 -10.58
CA ASN A 139 8.06 16.36 -11.63
C ASN A 139 8.27 17.88 -11.46
N LYS A 140 8.24 18.40 -10.23
CA LYS A 140 8.32 19.84 -9.96
C LYS A 140 9.74 20.37 -9.94
N TYR A 141 10.67 19.60 -9.34
CA TYR A 141 12.03 20.10 -9.07
C TYR A 141 13.08 19.49 -10.00
N LEU A 142 12.79 18.34 -10.61
CA LEU A 142 13.72 17.62 -11.49
C LEU A 142 13.06 17.19 -12.82
N PRO A 143 12.42 18.13 -13.57
CA PRO A 143 11.67 17.74 -14.76
C PRO A 143 12.58 17.33 -15.92
N HIS A 144 12.31 16.17 -16.51
CA HIS A 144 12.73 15.70 -17.84
C HIS A 144 14.22 15.89 -18.26
N LYS A 145 15.13 16.00 -17.31
CA LYS A 145 16.58 16.15 -17.57
C LYS A 145 17.36 14.97 -17.00
N ILE A 146 18.61 14.90 -17.41
CA ILE A 146 19.58 14.04 -16.72
C ILE A 146 19.83 14.64 -15.34
N ILE A 147 19.52 13.84 -14.32
CA ILE A 147 19.65 14.23 -12.92
C ILE A 147 21.06 13.85 -12.46
N ASP A 148 21.77 14.79 -11.92
CA ASP A 148 23.08 14.60 -11.32
C ASP A 148 23.08 14.89 -9.80
N LYS A 149 24.23 14.65 -9.15
CA LYS A 149 24.35 14.86 -7.69
C LYS A 149 23.99 16.27 -7.27
N SER A 150 24.41 17.27 -8.06
CA SER A 150 24.19 18.68 -7.72
C SER A 150 22.72 19.07 -7.72
N ASP A 151 21.92 18.42 -8.56
CA ASP A 151 20.48 18.66 -8.63
C ASP A 151 19.77 18.18 -7.36
N ILE A 152 20.11 16.98 -6.89
CA ILE A 152 19.55 16.43 -5.66
C ILE A 152 20.07 17.19 -4.43
N ASP A 153 21.37 17.54 -4.41
CA ASP A 153 21.96 18.34 -3.35
C ASP A 153 21.26 19.70 -3.19
N LYS A 154 20.82 20.34 -4.27
CA LYS A 154 20.02 21.56 -4.21
C LYS A 154 18.71 21.35 -3.47
N ILE A 155 17.98 20.27 -3.75
CA ILE A 155 16.71 19.96 -3.07
C ILE A 155 16.97 19.70 -1.56
N LEU A 156 18.01 18.92 -1.25
CA LEU A 156 18.35 18.59 0.13
C LEU A 156 18.88 19.80 0.91
N SER A 157 19.54 20.77 0.26
CA SER A 157 20.11 21.97 0.88
C SER A 157 19.12 23.13 1.00
N GLN A 158 18.05 23.18 0.19
CA GLN A 158 16.98 24.18 0.29
C GLN A 158 16.14 24.06 1.57
N GLY A 159 16.56 23.20 2.48
CA GLY A 159 15.83 22.91 3.68
C GLY A 159 14.61 22.02 3.43
N ASP A 160 13.80 21.87 4.47
CA ASP A 160 12.64 20.97 4.44
C ASP A 160 11.45 21.51 3.63
N GLU A 161 11.53 22.76 3.11
CA GLU A 161 10.38 23.42 2.45
C GLU A 161 9.90 22.71 1.18
N SER A 162 10.80 22.29 0.31
CA SER A 162 10.45 21.59 -0.93
C SER A 162 9.80 20.23 -0.64
N ILE A 163 10.38 19.47 0.30
CA ILE A 163 9.90 18.17 0.69
C ILE A 163 8.58 18.30 1.45
N ALA A 164 8.52 19.22 2.42
CA ALA A 164 7.29 19.47 3.20
C ALA A 164 6.14 19.95 2.30
N SER A 165 6.43 20.80 1.30
CA SER A 165 5.42 21.23 0.32
C SER A 165 4.87 20.06 -0.49
N ALA A 166 5.74 19.18 -1.00
CA ALA A 166 5.33 18.00 -1.75
C ALA A 166 4.51 17.02 -0.90
N VAL A 167 4.92 16.81 0.36
CA VAL A 167 4.18 15.95 1.29
C VAL A 167 2.81 16.55 1.62
N ASN A 168 2.71 17.86 1.89
CA ASN A 168 1.43 18.51 2.16
C ASN A 168 0.48 18.41 0.95
N GLU A 169 0.99 18.56 -0.27
CA GLU A 169 0.22 18.40 -1.50
C GLU A 169 -0.26 16.95 -1.66
N ALA A 170 0.61 15.96 -1.42
CA ALA A 170 0.24 14.55 -1.44
C ALA A 170 -0.83 14.19 -0.40
N PHE A 171 -0.76 14.75 0.82
CA PHE A 171 -1.82 14.61 1.83
C PHE A 171 -3.14 15.23 1.36
N ASN A 172 -3.09 16.40 0.71
CA ASN A 172 -4.29 17.01 0.16
C ASN A 172 -4.96 16.12 -0.89
N ILE A 173 -4.17 15.50 -1.76
CA ILE A 173 -4.69 14.65 -2.84
C ILE A 173 -5.19 13.31 -2.30
N GLU A 174 -4.33 12.56 -1.60
CA GLU A 174 -4.58 11.17 -1.26
C GLU A 174 -5.50 10.99 -0.03
N LEU A 175 -5.34 11.83 1.00
CA LEU A 175 -6.14 11.73 2.23
C LEU A 175 -7.41 12.59 2.15
N PHE A 176 -7.28 13.82 1.68
CA PHE A 176 -8.41 14.77 1.67
C PHE A 176 -9.13 14.87 0.32
N GLN A 177 -8.68 14.12 -0.69
CA GLN A 177 -9.27 14.09 -2.04
C GLN A 177 -9.45 15.48 -2.65
N ARG A 178 -8.51 16.39 -2.39
CA ARG A 178 -8.50 17.75 -2.93
C ARG A 178 -7.86 17.77 -4.32
N PRO A 179 -8.20 18.74 -5.17
CA PRO A 179 -7.58 18.90 -6.50
C PRO A 179 -6.05 19.06 -6.41
N GLU A 180 -5.36 18.56 -7.43
CA GLU A 180 -3.92 18.80 -7.61
C GLU A 180 -3.61 20.29 -7.65
N GLY A 181 -2.42 20.67 -7.15
CA GLY A 181 -2.01 22.08 -7.05
C GLY A 181 -2.58 22.83 -5.85
N THR A 182 -3.27 22.14 -4.93
CA THR A 182 -3.73 22.76 -3.67
C THR A 182 -2.53 23.04 -2.77
N THR A 183 -2.12 24.32 -2.67
CA THR A 183 -0.94 24.73 -1.90
C THR A 183 -1.21 24.95 -0.41
N LYS A 184 -2.49 25.08 0.00
CA LYS A 184 -2.85 25.27 1.41
C LYS A 184 -2.46 24.05 2.24
N PRO A 185 -1.64 24.21 3.30
CA PRO A 185 -1.29 23.09 4.17
C PRO A 185 -2.55 22.42 4.75
N PRO A 186 -2.60 21.08 4.78
CA PRO A 186 -3.72 20.37 5.38
C PRO A 186 -3.73 20.53 6.91
N ILE A 187 -4.93 20.52 7.51
CA ILE A 187 -5.06 20.44 8.96
C ILE A 187 -5.01 18.97 9.35
N LEU A 188 -3.91 18.56 10.01
CA LEU A 188 -3.63 17.19 10.39
C LEU A 188 -3.90 16.96 11.87
N ASN A 189 -4.39 15.77 12.24
CA ASN A 189 -4.45 15.31 13.62
C ASN A 189 -3.08 14.83 14.11
N GLY A 190 -2.93 14.50 15.40
CA GLY A 190 -1.63 14.12 15.97
C GLY A 190 -0.98 12.91 15.30
N LEU A 191 -1.76 11.88 14.93
CA LEU A 191 -1.24 10.68 14.27
C LEU A 191 -0.84 10.96 12.82
N GLN A 192 -1.63 11.78 12.12
CA GLN A 192 -1.34 12.21 10.75
C GLN A 192 -0.07 13.09 10.69
N LEU A 193 0.18 13.92 11.72
CA LEU A 193 1.45 14.68 11.85
C LEU A 193 2.66 13.75 11.98
N ILE A 194 2.56 12.68 12.76
CA ILE A 194 3.62 11.68 12.88
C ILE A 194 3.87 11.01 11.53
N ASN A 195 2.81 10.58 10.83
CA ASN A 195 2.95 9.96 9.51
C ASN A 195 3.58 10.93 8.50
N ARG A 196 3.22 12.21 8.53
CA ARG A 196 3.85 13.24 7.70
C ARG A 196 5.35 13.31 7.92
N GLU A 197 5.78 13.41 9.16
CA GLU A 197 7.20 13.46 9.53
C GLU A 197 7.96 12.21 9.06
N VAL A 198 7.36 11.02 9.19
CA VAL A 198 7.95 9.77 8.71
C VAL A 198 8.08 9.78 7.18
N ILE A 199 7.06 10.24 6.45
CA ILE A 199 7.10 10.33 4.99
C ILE A 199 8.17 11.33 4.53
N GLU A 200 8.33 12.47 5.19
CA GLU A 200 9.39 13.43 4.90
C GLU A 200 10.79 12.79 5.07
N ARG A 201 10.99 12.02 6.13
CA ARG A 201 12.24 11.25 6.33
C ARG A 201 12.47 10.23 5.24
N TYR A 202 11.44 9.51 4.83
CA TYR A 202 11.50 8.52 3.76
C TYR A 202 11.88 9.17 2.42
N LEU A 203 11.31 10.34 2.12
CA LEU A 203 11.68 11.09 0.91
C LEU A 203 13.12 11.57 0.96
N LYS A 204 13.62 12.04 2.11
CA LYS A 204 15.03 12.38 2.28
C LYS A 204 15.94 11.17 2.06
N THR A 205 15.53 10.00 2.53
CA THR A 205 16.26 8.74 2.32
C THR A 205 16.26 8.36 0.85
N LEU A 206 15.09 8.43 0.17
CA LEU A 206 14.96 8.20 -1.27
C LEU A 206 15.91 9.11 -2.06
N LEU A 207 15.87 10.42 -1.80
CA LEU A 207 16.74 11.40 -2.48
C LEU A 207 18.23 11.13 -2.25
N LYS A 208 18.64 10.74 -1.05
CA LYS A 208 20.04 10.36 -0.76
C LYS A 208 20.45 9.13 -1.55
N THR A 209 19.60 8.10 -1.60
CA THR A 209 19.85 6.88 -2.38
C THR A 209 19.95 7.20 -3.86
N ASP A 210 19.03 8.00 -4.38
CA ASP A 210 19.06 8.41 -5.78
C ASP A 210 20.27 9.28 -6.11
N ARG A 211 20.71 10.14 -5.18
CA ARG A 211 21.97 10.90 -5.31
C ARG A 211 23.17 10.00 -5.56
N ASP A 212 23.23 8.86 -4.87
CA ASP A 212 24.34 7.91 -5.02
C ASP A 212 24.21 7.08 -6.31
N LEU A 213 23.02 7.02 -6.89
CA LEU A 213 22.73 6.34 -8.16
C LEU A 213 22.82 7.24 -9.40
N THR A 214 23.09 8.54 -9.22
CA THR A 214 23.26 9.48 -10.33
C THR A 214 24.51 9.14 -11.18
N PRO A 215 24.53 9.50 -12.49
CA PRO A 215 23.50 10.19 -13.25
C PRO A 215 22.42 9.24 -13.79
N PHE A 216 21.17 9.73 -13.84
CA PHE A 216 20.05 9.03 -14.48
C PHE A 216 19.03 10.04 -15.04
N GLN A 217 18.15 9.56 -15.92
CA GLN A 217 17.04 10.34 -16.47
C GLN A 217 15.74 9.63 -16.16
N ILE A 218 14.80 10.34 -15.55
CA ILE A 218 13.45 9.78 -15.32
C ILE A 218 12.66 9.86 -16.62
N ILE A 219 12.14 8.72 -17.05
CA ILE A 219 11.26 8.59 -18.22
C ILE A 219 9.81 8.89 -17.81
N GLY A 220 9.42 8.44 -16.62
CA GLY A 220 8.11 8.76 -16.05
C GLY A 220 7.87 8.14 -14.69
N HIS A 221 6.80 8.64 -14.04
CA HIS A 221 6.27 8.18 -12.76
C HIS A 221 4.84 7.70 -12.92
N GLU A 222 4.42 6.76 -12.07
CA GLU A 222 3.05 6.24 -12.00
C GLU A 222 2.49 5.87 -13.38
N ILE A 223 3.32 5.16 -14.18
CA ILE A 223 3.03 4.86 -15.59
C ILE A 223 2.10 3.66 -15.67
N ASP A 224 0.92 3.86 -16.24
CA ASP A 224 0.01 2.78 -16.55
C ASP A 224 0.54 1.98 -17.76
N VAL A 225 0.75 0.68 -17.55
CA VAL A 225 1.25 -0.23 -18.58
C VAL A 225 0.22 -1.30 -18.90
N LYS A 226 0.14 -1.62 -20.18
CA LYS A 226 -0.76 -2.66 -20.69
C LYS A 226 -0.09 -3.40 -21.83
N LYS A 227 0.01 -4.73 -21.69
CA LYS A 227 0.62 -5.58 -22.71
C LYS A 227 -0.22 -6.81 -22.99
N LYS A 228 -0.33 -7.14 -24.28
CA LYS A 228 -1.03 -8.35 -24.76
C LYS A 228 -0.09 -9.56 -24.64
N LEU A 229 -0.57 -10.60 -24.00
CA LEU A 229 0.07 -11.91 -23.95
C LEU A 229 -0.78 -12.94 -24.68
N GLN A 230 -0.15 -13.80 -25.46
CA GLN A 230 -0.78 -14.97 -26.08
C GLN A 230 -0.55 -16.18 -25.18
N ILE A 231 -1.62 -16.70 -24.58
CA ILE A 231 -1.56 -17.88 -23.71
C ILE A 231 -2.57 -18.91 -24.23
N ASN A 232 -2.09 -20.06 -24.71
CA ASN A 232 -2.95 -21.14 -25.22
C ASN A 232 -4.00 -20.67 -26.25
N GLY A 233 -3.57 -19.84 -27.20
CA GLY A 233 -4.47 -19.31 -28.25
C GLY A 233 -5.44 -18.20 -27.79
N LYS A 234 -5.39 -17.79 -26.53
CA LYS A 234 -6.16 -16.66 -25.99
C LYS A 234 -5.25 -15.45 -25.78
N THR A 235 -5.78 -14.28 -26.12
CA THR A 235 -5.10 -13.01 -25.84
C THR A 235 -5.57 -12.47 -24.48
N ILE A 236 -4.67 -12.29 -23.53
CA ILE A 236 -4.93 -11.68 -22.23
C ILE A 236 -4.01 -10.48 -22.10
N ASN A 237 -4.52 -9.36 -21.57
CA ASN A 237 -3.69 -8.22 -21.25
C ASN A 237 -3.13 -8.36 -19.84
N ILE A 238 -1.84 -8.08 -19.66
CA ILE A 238 -1.30 -7.73 -18.34
C ILE A 238 -1.39 -6.23 -18.20
N GLU A 239 -2.01 -5.77 -17.12
CA GLU A 239 -2.18 -4.34 -16.81
C GLU A 239 -1.60 -4.07 -15.43
N GLY A 240 -0.99 -2.89 -15.28
CA GLY A 240 -0.49 -2.45 -13.98
C GLY A 240 0.04 -1.03 -14.06
N ARG A 241 0.61 -0.58 -12.95
CA ARG A 241 1.22 0.74 -12.84
C ARG A 241 2.64 0.57 -12.32
N ILE A 242 3.58 1.19 -13.02
CA ILE A 242 5.00 1.22 -12.65
C ILE A 242 5.26 2.51 -11.90
N ASP A 243 5.85 2.41 -10.70
CA ASP A 243 6.11 3.58 -9.86
C ASP A 243 7.07 4.56 -10.53
N ARG A 244 8.18 4.06 -11.13
CA ARG A 244 9.14 4.89 -11.86
C ARG A 244 9.92 4.09 -12.90
N ILE A 245 10.18 4.72 -14.04
CA ILE A 245 11.11 4.23 -15.06
C ILE A 245 12.25 5.24 -15.22
N ASP A 246 13.48 4.76 -15.08
CA ASP A 246 14.70 5.54 -15.27
C ASP A 246 15.49 5.00 -16.45
N LYS A 247 16.22 5.93 -17.08
CA LYS A 247 17.29 5.63 -18.01
C LYS A 247 18.63 5.83 -17.30
N ILE A 248 19.48 4.82 -17.31
CA ILE A 248 20.75 4.77 -16.59
C ILE A 248 21.91 4.48 -17.57
N ASN A 249 23.15 4.79 -17.15
CA ASN A 249 24.35 4.67 -17.98
C ASN A 249 24.22 5.41 -19.33
N ILE A 250 23.71 6.62 -19.29
CA ILE A 250 23.35 7.41 -20.45
C ILE A 250 24.59 7.71 -21.31
N GLY A 251 24.53 7.34 -22.60
CA GLY A 251 25.64 7.55 -23.55
C GLY A 251 26.74 6.51 -23.46
N ASP A 252 26.60 5.48 -22.62
CA ASP A 252 27.53 4.36 -22.52
C ASP A 252 27.04 3.16 -23.35
N SER A 253 27.94 2.22 -23.64
CA SER A 253 27.62 0.92 -24.25
C SER A 253 26.67 0.06 -23.39
N HIS A 254 26.52 0.38 -22.11
CA HIS A 254 25.65 -0.28 -21.14
C HIS A 254 24.39 0.53 -20.80
N GLU A 255 24.01 1.48 -21.66
CA GLU A 255 22.77 2.23 -21.52
C GLU A 255 21.58 1.27 -21.34
N SER A 256 20.76 1.49 -20.30
CA SER A 256 19.67 0.58 -19.97
C SER A 256 18.54 1.34 -19.29
N LEU A 257 17.32 0.75 -19.32
CA LEU A 257 16.20 1.20 -18.50
C LEU A 257 16.23 0.50 -17.14
N ARG A 258 15.77 1.19 -16.13
CA ARG A 258 15.55 0.64 -14.79
C ARG A 258 14.09 0.85 -14.40
N VAL A 259 13.37 -0.25 -14.16
CA VAL A 259 12.02 -0.25 -13.61
C VAL A 259 12.12 -0.29 -12.10
N VAL A 260 11.71 0.78 -11.45
CA VAL A 260 11.80 0.96 -9.99
C VAL A 260 10.44 0.80 -9.37
N ASP A 261 10.35 -0.01 -8.32
CA ASP A 261 9.17 -0.19 -7.48
C ASP A 261 9.55 0.15 -6.03
N TYR A 262 8.82 1.09 -5.43
CA TYR A 262 9.07 1.56 -4.07
C TYR A 262 8.32 0.72 -3.04
N LYS A 263 9.01 0.38 -1.95
CA LYS A 263 8.41 -0.33 -0.83
C LYS A 263 8.67 0.42 0.48
N THR A 264 7.61 0.95 1.07
CA THR A 264 7.65 1.68 2.34
C THR A 264 7.64 0.75 3.55
N GLY A 265 7.30 -0.53 3.38
CA GLY A 265 7.30 -1.54 4.44
C GLY A 265 8.68 -2.12 4.72
N TYR A 266 8.83 -2.67 5.95
CA TYR A 266 10.02 -3.45 6.30
C TYR A 266 10.02 -4.77 5.54
N ASN A 267 11.14 -5.12 4.91
CA ASN A 267 11.31 -6.45 4.36
C ASN A 267 12.66 -7.08 4.71
N ALA A 268 12.63 -8.40 4.87
CA ALA A 268 13.82 -9.22 4.98
C ALA A 268 14.52 -9.32 3.63
N THR A 269 15.77 -9.72 3.62
CA THR A 269 16.58 -9.93 2.42
C THR A 269 15.87 -10.89 1.45
N LEU A 270 15.62 -10.43 0.23
CA LEU A 270 15.02 -11.22 -0.83
C LEU A 270 16.09 -12.11 -1.50
N ASN A 271 16.32 -13.29 -0.95
CA ASN A 271 17.19 -14.29 -1.56
C ASN A 271 16.37 -15.36 -2.26
N VAL A 272 16.43 -15.39 -3.59
CA VAL A 272 15.77 -16.37 -4.44
C VAL A 272 16.83 -17.30 -5.00
N ALA A 273 16.80 -18.56 -4.58
CA ALA A 273 17.71 -19.57 -5.10
C ALA A 273 17.26 -20.14 -6.46
N ASP A 274 15.95 -20.19 -6.70
CA ASP A 274 15.35 -20.65 -7.96
C ASP A 274 14.11 -19.77 -8.24
N ILE A 275 13.98 -19.35 -9.50
CA ILE A 275 12.84 -18.53 -9.98
C ILE A 275 11.49 -19.23 -9.74
N LYS A 276 11.44 -20.55 -9.69
CA LYS A 276 10.24 -21.33 -9.37
C LYS A 276 9.66 -20.99 -8.00
N GLN A 277 10.52 -20.60 -7.05
CA GLN A 277 10.09 -20.24 -5.69
C GLN A 277 9.16 -19.01 -5.66
N ILE A 278 9.24 -18.14 -6.66
CA ILE A 278 8.36 -16.97 -6.79
C ILE A 278 6.90 -17.40 -6.95
N PHE A 279 6.67 -18.58 -7.54
CA PHE A 279 5.33 -19.12 -7.79
C PHE A 279 4.82 -20.05 -6.69
N GLU A 280 5.59 -20.24 -5.62
CA GLU A 280 5.18 -21.06 -4.49
C GLU A 280 4.47 -20.24 -3.42
N ALA A 281 3.22 -20.58 -3.08
CA ALA A 281 2.41 -19.87 -2.09
C ALA A 281 3.11 -19.69 -0.73
N LYS A 282 3.83 -20.72 -0.26
CA LYS A 282 4.59 -20.71 1.00
C LYS A 282 5.68 -19.64 1.03
N HIS A 283 6.42 -19.48 -0.05
CA HIS A 283 7.48 -18.48 -0.17
C HIS A 283 6.92 -17.08 -0.41
N ASN A 284 5.85 -16.97 -1.20
CA ASN A 284 5.17 -15.71 -1.45
C ASN A 284 4.63 -15.08 -0.15
N GLN A 285 4.02 -15.87 0.73
CA GLN A 285 3.47 -15.36 2.01
C GLN A 285 4.54 -14.96 3.04
N LYS A 286 5.65 -15.72 3.14
CA LYS A 286 6.65 -15.53 4.20
C LYS A 286 7.82 -14.63 3.80
N LYS A 287 8.17 -14.62 2.50
CA LYS A 287 9.37 -13.96 1.97
C LYS A 287 9.06 -12.79 1.03
N HIS A 288 7.80 -12.44 0.84
CA HIS A 288 7.36 -11.33 -0.02
C HIS A 288 7.91 -11.40 -1.46
N PHE A 289 7.95 -12.60 -2.03
CA PHE A 289 8.37 -12.79 -3.43
C PHE A 289 7.37 -12.21 -4.44
N ASP A 290 6.18 -11.82 -3.99
CA ASP A 290 5.20 -11.04 -4.73
C ASP A 290 5.78 -9.72 -5.28
N TYR A 291 6.67 -9.06 -4.55
CA TYR A 291 7.34 -7.85 -5.02
C TYR A 291 8.27 -8.14 -6.19
N LEU A 292 9.01 -9.24 -6.12
CA LEU A 292 9.87 -9.66 -7.22
C LEU A 292 9.07 -10.00 -8.47
N LEU A 293 7.98 -10.75 -8.33
CA LEU A 293 7.12 -11.10 -9.46
C LEU A 293 6.57 -9.84 -10.14
N GLN A 294 6.11 -8.87 -9.36
CA GLN A 294 5.60 -7.60 -9.86
C GLN A 294 6.67 -6.87 -10.68
N THR A 295 7.86 -6.65 -10.11
CA THR A 295 8.93 -5.87 -10.74
C THR A 295 9.49 -6.58 -11.98
N ILE A 296 9.62 -7.91 -11.94
CA ILE A 296 10.06 -8.72 -13.09
C ILE A 296 9.02 -8.64 -14.23
N LEU A 297 7.72 -8.78 -13.91
CA LEU A 297 6.67 -8.68 -14.94
C LEU A 297 6.66 -7.31 -15.61
N TYR A 298 6.80 -6.23 -14.85
CA TYR A 298 6.91 -4.89 -15.41
C TYR A 298 8.15 -4.72 -16.28
N SER A 299 9.29 -5.25 -15.84
CA SER A 299 10.52 -5.21 -16.64
C SER A 299 10.40 -5.99 -17.94
N LEU A 300 9.69 -7.13 -17.94
CA LEU A 300 9.40 -7.90 -19.15
C LEU A 300 8.44 -7.17 -20.10
N ILE A 301 7.49 -6.38 -19.56
CA ILE A 301 6.61 -5.54 -20.37
C ILE A 301 7.42 -4.44 -21.07
N GLU A 302 8.30 -3.77 -20.34
CA GLU A 302 9.14 -2.68 -20.86
C GLU A 302 10.26 -3.16 -21.81
N ALA A 303 10.69 -4.43 -21.71
CA ALA A 303 11.71 -5.01 -22.57
C ALA A 303 11.19 -5.47 -23.94
N GLN A 304 9.88 -5.41 -24.18
CA GLN A 304 9.32 -5.89 -25.45
C GLN A 304 9.50 -4.87 -26.57
N GLU A 305 9.56 -5.38 -27.80
CA GLU A 305 9.59 -4.57 -29.01
C GLU A 305 8.37 -3.64 -29.09
N ASP A 306 8.55 -2.47 -29.72
CA ASP A 306 7.52 -1.43 -29.90
C ASP A 306 6.99 -0.79 -28.60
N ASN A 307 7.76 -0.81 -27.52
CA ASN A 307 7.39 -0.13 -26.29
C ASN A 307 7.66 1.38 -26.40
N VAL A 308 6.65 2.20 -26.06
CA VAL A 308 6.72 3.66 -26.12
C VAL A 308 7.84 4.22 -25.21
N HIS A 309 8.06 3.59 -24.07
CA HIS A 309 9.08 4.01 -23.08
C HIS A 309 10.47 3.47 -23.45
N ASN A 310 10.53 2.45 -24.30
CA ASN A 310 11.78 1.79 -24.74
C ASN A 310 11.91 1.67 -26.26
N PRO A 311 11.82 2.76 -27.02
CA PRO A 311 11.83 2.72 -28.50
C PRO A 311 13.13 2.22 -29.09
N LYS A 312 14.22 2.22 -28.29
CA LYS A 312 15.54 1.73 -28.71
C LYS A 312 15.78 0.24 -28.35
N GLY A 313 14.84 -0.45 -27.70
CA GLY A 313 15.02 -1.82 -27.23
C GLY A 313 16.17 -1.96 -26.23
N LEU A 314 16.38 -1.00 -25.37
CA LEU A 314 17.43 -1.04 -24.35
C LEU A 314 17.17 -2.18 -23.36
N PRO A 315 18.22 -2.80 -22.80
CA PRO A 315 18.07 -3.75 -21.70
C PRO A 315 17.32 -3.15 -20.52
N VAL A 316 16.40 -3.90 -19.91
CA VAL A 316 15.58 -3.44 -18.78
C VAL A 316 16.02 -4.17 -17.50
N LYS A 317 16.29 -3.40 -16.44
CA LYS A 317 16.73 -3.88 -15.13
C LYS A 317 15.62 -3.68 -14.10
N PRO A 318 15.14 -4.75 -13.45
CA PRO A 318 14.22 -4.61 -12.31
C PRO A 318 14.96 -4.06 -11.09
N ALA A 319 14.31 -3.16 -10.35
CA ALA A 319 14.84 -2.59 -9.11
C ALA A 319 13.74 -2.48 -8.06
N LEU A 320 14.00 -2.99 -6.86
CA LEU A 320 13.17 -2.83 -5.67
C LEU A 320 13.88 -1.91 -4.69
N LEU A 321 13.24 -0.83 -4.30
CA LEU A 321 13.80 0.11 -3.36
C LEU A 321 13.03 0.08 -2.03
N PHE A 322 13.66 -0.51 -1.01
CA PHE A 322 13.11 -0.57 0.35
C PHE A 322 13.52 0.66 1.14
N ILE A 323 12.64 1.63 1.26
CA ILE A 323 12.93 2.96 1.83
C ILE A 323 13.36 2.90 3.30
N GLN A 324 12.85 1.97 4.09
CA GLN A 324 13.27 1.84 5.50
C GLN A 324 14.73 1.40 5.68
N ARG A 325 15.37 0.89 4.64
CA ARG A 325 16.74 0.34 4.67
C ARG A 325 17.74 1.10 3.83
N ALA A 326 17.26 2.02 3.02
CA ALA A 326 18.07 2.81 2.09
C ALA A 326 18.92 3.88 2.81
#